data_a6380d4148867941252df437e4629909
#
_entry.id   a6380d4148867941252df437e4629909
#
_cell.length_a   1.000
_cell.length_b   1.000
_cell.length_c   1.000
_cell.angle_alpha   90.00
_cell.angle_beta   90.00
_cell.angle_gamma   90.00
#
_symmetry.space_group_name_H-M   'P 1'
#
loop_
_entity.id
_entity.type
_entity.pdbx_description
1 polymer ?
#
loop_
_entity_poly.entity_id
_entity_poly.type
_entity_poly.pdbx_seq_one_letter_code
_entity_poly.pdbx_strand_id
1 'polypeptide(L)'
;MCKVYNSIGSLTTIKSHLYRHNINEFKSLNEVIAFQKSYSTYRQQIISTHELLIDQEKKTLSIDISQLDNSIKAEKINIERELREELEILKQKLNDLSSSTPANFIQRLTNFFKKRFLQMKIRNKELCVGSKIDYSIRNSVKIFTEKTNRYQYIVSHFADAVNESCLGPLKELERKKRIIDEVNTFIYGALGEQKVVNELENLSDEYFLINDFSLSFETPIYNRQENDYIKSIQIDHILVSPSGIFLIETKNWSEESLNNLSLRSPVEQIKRTNFALFKILSKEIAHYNNLNLYQHHWGDRKIPIRNLIVLTNLKPKEEFQYVKILTVNEILGYVNYFKPTFSSKETQEIAYYLRNLINVTENN
;
A
#
# COMPACT_ATOMS: atom_id res chain seq x y z
N MET A 1 23.08 11.19 -24.98
CA MET A 1 22.31 10.23 -24.17
C MET A 1 21.05 9.90 -24.95
N CYS A 2 20.69 8.64 -25.07
CA CYS A 2 19.51 8.16 -25.79
C CYS A 2 18.23 8.86 -25.28
N LYS A 3 17.33 9.21 -26.18
CA LYS A 3 16.05 9.86 -25.82
C LYS A 3 15.03 8.79 -25.51
N VAL A 4 14.58 8.74 -24.26
CA VAL A 4 13.64 7.72 -23.75
C VAL A 4 12.21 8.29 -23.72
N TYR A 5 11.26 7.53 -24.25
CA TYR A 5 9.85 7.83 -24.27
C TYR A 5 9.07 6.73 -23.54
N ASN A 6 8.02 7.13 -22.86
CA ASN A 6 7.13 6.31 -22.07
C ASN A 6 7.82 5.65 -20.85
N SER A 7 7.02 5.30 -19.86
CA SER A 7 7.47 4.47 -18.73
C SER A 7 7.48 3.00 -19.13
N ILE A 8 8.20 2.22 -18.39
CA ILE A 8 8.22 0.75 -18.52
C ILE A 8 6.82 0.19 -18.22
N GLY A 9 6.30 -0.73 -19.04
CA GLY A 9 4.95 -1.27 -18.93
C GLY A 9 4.66 -1.98 -17.62
N SER A 10 5.60 -2.80 -17.17
CA SER A 10 5.49 -3.48 -15.86
C SER A 10 5.38 -2.49 -14.70
N LEU A 11 6.06 -1.32 -14.74
CA LEU A 11 5.93 -0.28 -13.72
C LEU A 11 4.55 0.37 -13.72
N THR A 12 3.97 0.58 -14.89
CA THR A 12 2.61 1.14 -15.04
C THR A 12 1.59 0.18 -14.43
N THR A 13 1.73 -1.12 -14.69
CA THR A 13 0.88 -2.17 -14.13
C THR A 13 0.97 -2.21 -12.59
N ILE A 14 2.19 -2.20 -12.03
CA ILE A 14 2.42 -2.18 -10.58
C ILE A 14 1.76 -0.94 -9.95
N LYS A 15 2.02 0.26 -10.49
CA LYS A 15 1.44 1.51 -9.98
C LYS A 15 -0.09 1.48 -9.99
N SER A 16 -0.68 1.04 -11.11
CA SER A 16 -2.13 0.95 -11.26
C SER A 16 -2.75 -0.06 -10.29
N HIS A 17 -2.09 -1.18 -10.04
CA HIS A 17 -2.54 -2.19 -9.08
C HIS A 17 -2.49 -1.64 -7.65
N LEU A 18 -1.38 -1.05 -7.23
CA LEU A 18 -1.22 -0.46 -5.91
C LEU A 18 -2.23 0.67 -5.67
N TYR A 19 -2.41 1.55 -6.67
CA TYR A 19 -3.39 2.64 -6.60
C TYR A 19 -4.83 2.15 -6.42
N ARG A 20 -5.25 1.12 -7.19
CA ARG A 20 -6.58 0.50 -7.05
C ARG A 20 -6.84 -0.06 -5.65
N HIS A 21 -5.79 -0.44 -4.95
CA HIS A 21 -5.85 -0.95 -3.57
C HIS A 21 -5.54 0.11 -2.51
N ASN A 22 -5.54 1.41 -2.86
CA ASN A 22 -5.24 2.53 -1.97
C ASN A 22 -3.85 2.45 -1.30
N ILE A 23 -2.85 1.91 -1.99
CA ILE A 23 -1.45 1.90 -1.56
C ILE A 23 -0.70 2.95 -2.38
N ASN A 24 -0.53 4.17 -1.82
CA ASN A 24 0.05 5.31 -2.53
C ASN A 24 1.39 5.78 -1.93
N GLU A 25 1.89 5.06 -0.94
CA GLU A 25 3.09 5.44 -0.19
C GLU A 25 4.39 5.19 -0.95
N PHE A 26 4.41 4.20 -1.87
CA PHE A 26 5.60 3.85 -2.64
C PHE A 26 5.76 4.76 -3.86
N LYS A 27 6.89 5.48 -3.91
CA LYS A 27 7.23 6.39 -5.01
C LYS A 27 8.10 5.73 -6.08
N SER A 28 8.73 4.62 -5.75
CA SER A 28 9.67 3.90 -6.63
C SER A 28 9.56 2.38 -6.48
N LEU A 29 9.99 1.65 -7.51
CA LEU A 29 10.11 0.20 -7.47
C LEU A 29 11.04 -0.28 -6.35
N ASN A 30 12.12 0.47 -6.09
CA ASN A 30 13.06 0.15 -5.03
C ASN A 30 12.41 0.20 -3.64
N GLU A 31 11.47 1.10 -3.40
CA GLU A 31 10.73 1.17 -2.14
C GLU A 31 9.81 -0.04 -1.95
N VAL A 32 9.15 -0.51 -3.03
CA VAL A 32 8.33 -1.73 -2.99
C VAL A 32 9.20 -2.95 -2.65
N ILE A 33 10.36 -3.07 -3.28
CA ILE A 33 11.32 -4.16 -3.02
C ILE A 33 11.89 -4.07 -1.60
N ALA A 34 12.23 -2.87 -1.14
CA ALA A 34 12.70 -2.64 0.22
C ALA A 34 11.64 -3.06 1.25
N PHE A 35 10.36 -2.71 1.00
CA PHE A 35 9.25 -3.17 1.83
C PHE A 35 9.15 -4.69 1.90
N GLN A 36 9.21 -5.39 0.75
CA GLN A 36 9.18 -6.86 0.72
C GLN A 36 10.32 -7.48 1.55
N LYS A 37 11.54 -6.96 1.39
CA LYS A 37 12.73 -7.43 2.12
C LYS A 37 12.64 -7.16 3.62
N SER A 38 12.06 -6.04 4.01
CA SER A 38 11.97 -5.58 5.40
C SER A 38 10.67 -5.95 6.10
N TYR A 39 9.79 -6.73 5.45
CA TYR A 39 8.49 -7.08 6.00
C TYR A 39 8.58 -7.71 7.41
N SER A 40 9.48 -8.66 7.62
CA SER A 40 9.69 -9.30 8.91
C SER A 40 10.13 -8.30 9.99
N THR A 41 10.98 -7.35 9.62
CA THR A 41 11.44 -6.28 10.50
C THR A 41 10.29 -5.35 10.90
N TYR A 42 9.46 -4.91 9.95
CA TYR A 42 8.29 -4.10 10.24
C TYR A 42 7.29 -4.83 11.16
N ARG A 43 7.06 -6.11 10.90
CA ARG A 43 6.21 -6.94 11.76
C ARG A 43 6.74 -6.99 13.19
N GLN A 44 8.04 -7.20 13.36
CA GLN A 44 8.68 -7.25 14.68
C GLN A 44 8.63 -5.89 15.38
N GLN A 45 8.85 -4.80 14.66
CA GLN A 45 8.75 -3.44 15.20
C GLN A 45 7.35 -3.12 15.72
N ILE A 46 6.30 -3.51 14.99
CA ILE A 46 4.90 -3.34 15.44
C ILE A 46 4.71 -4.07 16.77
N ILE A 47 5.09 -5.34 16.84
CA ILE A 47 4.92 -6.14 18.06
C ILE A 47 5.67 -5.50 19.24
N SER A 48 6.97 -5.19 19.07
CA SER A 48 7.78 -4.59 20.14
C SER A 48 7.24 -3.22 20.60
N THR A 49 6.72 -2.42 19.67
CA THR A 49 6.10 -1.14 20.02
C THR A 49 4.86 -1.34 20.87
N HIS A 50 4.02 -2.31 20.51
CA HIS A 50 2.80 -2.60 21.29
C HIS A 50 3.11 -3.28 22.63
N GLU A 51 4.16 -4.08 22.73
CA GLU A 51 4.67 -4.58 24.02
C GLU A 51 5.00 -3.44 24.98
N LEU A 52 5.72 -2.42 24.49
CA LEU A 52 6.04 -1.22 25.29
C LEU A 52 4.79 -0.43 25.69
N LEU A 53 3.82 -0.28 24.76
CA LEU A 53 2.56 0.42 25.05
C LEU A 53 1.75 -0.28 26.14
N ILE A 54 1.62 -1.61 26.07
CA ILE A 54 0.90 -2.39 27.10
C ILE A 54 1.63 -2.38 28.44
N ASP A 55 2.97 -2.43 28.45
CA ASP A 55 3.73 -2.28 29.71
C ASP A 55 3.54 -0.89 30.33
N GLN A 56 3.48 0.16 29.50
CA GLN A 56 3.19 1.51 29.94
C GLN A 56 1.75 1.66 30.47
N GLU A 57 0.76 1.06 29.76
CA GLU A 57 -0.64 0.99 30.22
C GLU A 57 -0.73 0.32 31.58
N LYS A 58 -0.04 -0.81 31.78
CA LYS A 58 0.03 -1.55 33.04
C LYS A 58 0.54 -0.67 34.19
N LYS A 59 1.64 0.07 33.97
CA LYS A 59 2.21 0.99 34.96
C LYS A 59 1.23 2.11 35.32
N THR A 60 0.61 2.73 34.31
CA THR A 60 -0.38 3.79 34.51
C THR A 60 -1.59 3.29 35.30
N LEU A 61 -2.14 2.12 34.93
CA LEU A 61 -3.26 1.53 35.63
C LEU A 61 -2.93 1.23 37.10
N SER A 62 -1.73 0.77 37.42
CA SER A 62 -1.30 0.52 38.82
C SER A 62 -1.34 1.79 39.66
N ILE A 63 -0.88 2.91 39.10
CA ILE A 63 -0.91 4.21 39.77
C ILE A 63 -2.35 4.71 39.96
N ASP A 64 -3.14 4.66 38.89
CA ASP A 64 -4.52 5.11 38.88
C ASP A 64 -5.39 4.33 39.89
N ILE A 65 -5.24 3.02 39.96
CA ILE A 65 -5.96 2.15 40.90
C ILE A 65 -5.63 2.56 42.35
N SER A 66 -4.35 2.79 42.65
CA SER A 66 -3.91 3.24 43.98
C SER A 66 -4.50 4.61 44.35
N GLN A 67 -4.52 5.55 43.43
CA GLN A 67 -5.09 6.89 43.62
C GLN A 67 -6.61 6.82 43.82
N LEU A 68 -7.31 6.02 43.00
CA LEU A 68 -8.76 5.84 43.09
C LEU A 68 -9.17 5.17 44.41
N ASP A 69 -8.44 4.15 44.86
CA ASP A 69 -8.70 3.50 46.14
C ASP A 69 -8.61 4.49 47.30
N ASN A 70 -7.55 5.31 47.33
CA ASN A 70 -7.39 6.35 48.32
C ASN A 70 -8.49 7.43 48.26
N SER A 71 -8.87 7.84 47.06
CA SER A 71 -9.95 8.79 46.83
C SER A 71 -11.30 8.27 47.32
N ILE A 72 -11.64 7.02 46.97
CA ILE A 72 -12.88 6.36 47.43
C ILE A 72 -12.94 6.27 48.96
N LYS A 73 -11.82 5.89 49.58
CA LYS A 73 -11.73 5.84 51.07
C LYS A 73 -11.94 7.20 51.68
N ALA A 74 -11.29 8.24 51.16
CA ALA A 74 -11.43 9.62 51.66
C ALA A 74 -12.86 10.16 51.44
N GLU A 75 -13.47 9.94 50.29
CA GLU A 75 -14.85 10.32 49.99
C GLU A 75 -15.85 9.65 50.96
N LYS A 76 -15.67 8.34 51.19
CA LYS A 76 -16.48 7.57 52.13
C LYS A 76 -16.40 8.15 53.56
N ILE A 77 -15.20 8.45 54.05
CA ILE A 77 -14.97 9.05 55.38
C ILE A 77 -15.62 10.44 55.48
N ASN A 78 -15.51 11.25 54.42
CA ASN A 78 -16.14 12.57 54.43
C ASN A 78 -17.66 12.50 54.48
N ILE A 79 -18.27 11.67 53.68
CA ILE A 79 -19.74 11.47 53.66
C ILE A 79 -20.21 10.93 55.03
N GLU A 80 -19.50 9.96 55.62
CA GLU A 80 -19.84 9.45 56.94
C GLU A 80 -19.76 10.58 58.00
N ARG A 81 -18.75 11.45 57.95
CA ARG A 81 -18.62 12.56 58.84
C ARG A 81 -19.77 13.55 58.71
N GLU A 82 -20.10 13.97 57.47
CA GLU A 82 -21.20 14.89 57.20
C GLU A 82 -22.54 14.32 57.69
N LEU A 83 -22.80 13.04 57.46
CA LEU A 83 -24.02 12.40 57.89
C LEU A 83 -24.10 12.27 59.43
N ARG A 84 -22.98 12.03 60.13
CA ARG A 84 -22.92 12.02 61.61
C ARG A 84 -23.19 13.41 62.16
N GLU A 85 -22.58 14.46 61.61
CA GLU A 85 -22.81 15.84 62.04
C GLU A 85 -24.25 16.24 61.85
N GLU A 86 -24.88 15.88 60.72
CA GLU A 86 -26.30 16.13 60.50
C GLU A 86 -27.19 15.35 61.51
N LEU A 87 -26.85 14.12 61.85
CA LEU A 87 -27.57 13.32 62.84
C LEU A 87 -27.45 13.94 64.26
N GLU A 88 -26.28 14.38 64.63
CA GLU A 88 -26.06 15.04 65.96
C GLU A 88 -26.87 16.31 66.09
N ILE A 89 -26.92 17.14 65.04
CA ILE A 89 -27.77 18.37 65.02
C ILE A 89 -29.24 18.02 65.16
N LEU A 90 -29.72 16.93 64.56
CA LEU A 90 -31.11 16.50 64.68
C LEU A 90 -31.41 15.95 66.08
N LYS A 91 -30.50 15.19 66.68
CA LYS A 91 -30.60 14.66 68.06
C LYS A 91 -30.58 15.80 69.09
N GLN A 92 -29.76 16.85 68.90
CA GLN A 92 -29.74 17.99 69.77
C GLN A 92 -31.05 18.75 69.69
N LYS A 93 -31.60 19.01 68.49
CA LYS A 93 -32.95 19.64 68.34
C LYS A 93 -34.07 18.82 69.03
N LEU A 94 -33.97 17.49 69.01
CA LEU A 94 -34.90 16.62 69.71
C LEU A 94 -34.79 16.75 71.21
N ASN A 95 -33.55 16.82 71.77
CA ASN A 95 -33.29 17.03 73.19
C ASN A 95 -33.78 18.40 73.67
N ASP A 96 -33.52 19.48 72.94
CA ASP A 96 -33.98 20.84 73.26
C ASP A 96 -35.51 20.94 73.32
N LEU A 97 -36.16 20.25 72.37
CA LEU A 97 -37.63 20.14 72.34
C LEU A 97 -38.17 19.30 73.50
N SER A 98 -37.35 18.41 74.04
CA SER A 98 -37.72 17.49 75.15
C SER A 98 -37.58 18.19 76.51
N SER A 99 -36.64 19.12 76.62
CA SER A 99 -36.38 19.90 77.85
C SER A 99 -37.23 21.18 77.94
N SER A 100 -37.92 21.58 76.86
CA SER A 100 -38.79 22.74 76.90
C SER A 100 -40.12 22.45 77.61
N THR A 101 -40.46 23.21 78.71
CA THR A 101 -41.75 23.18 79.39
C THR A 101 -42.79 23.95 78.60
N PRO A 102 -43.84 23.29 78.06
CA PRO A 102 -44.87 23.97 77.26
C PRO A 102 -45.81 24.82 78.13
N ALA A 103 -45.99 26.07 77.78
CA ALA A 103 -46.82 27.02 78.53
C ALA A 103 -48.36 26.81 78.31
N ASN A 104 -48.79 26.21 77.18
CA ASN A 104 -50.21 26.04 76.79
C ASN A 104 -50.47 24.67 76.16
N PHE A 105 -51.71 24.17 76.16
CA PHE A 105 -52.14 22.89 75.56
C PHE A 105 -51.80 22.79 74.09
N ILE A 106 -52.00 23.88 73.27
CA ILE A 106 -51.68 23.94 71.84
C ILE A 106 -50.20 23.71 71.63
N GLN A 107 -49.34 24.25 72.52
CA GLN A 107 -47.90 24.13 72.47
C GLN A 107 -47.44 22.68 72.84
N ARG A 108 -48.16 22.03 73.70
CA ARG A 108 -47.98 20.56 74.01
C ARG A 108 -48.22 19.70 72.80
N LEU A 109 -49.31 19.97 72.08
CA LEU A 109 -49.73 19.20 70.90
C LEU A 109 -48.72 19.41 69.71
N THR A 110 -48.33 20.63 69.46
CA THR A 110 -47.33 20.98 68.42
C THR A 110 -45.95 20.37 68.76
N ASN A 111 -45.51 20.41 70.00
CA ASN A 111 -44.24 19.80 70.43
C ASN A 111 -44.27 18.28 70.30
N PHE A 112 -45.44 17.62 70.55
CA PHE A 112 -45.57 16.20 70.34
C PHE A 112 -45.43 15.77 68.88
N PHE A 113 -46.06 16.48 67.95
CA PHE A 113 -45.90 16.23 66.51
C PHE A 113 -44.51 16.53 66.01
N LYS A 114 -43.89 17.61 66.45
CA LYS A 114 -42.50 17.94 66.12
C LYS A 114 -41.53 16.88 66.60
N LYS A 115 -41.72 16.37 67.83
CA LYS A 115 -40.89 15.29 68.41
C LYS A 115 -41.01 14.04 67.57
N ARG A 116 -42.25 13.63 67.23
CA ARG A 116 -42.50 12.44 66.42
C ARG A 116 -41.89 12.55 65.04
N PHE A 117 -41.99 13.70 64.40
CA PHE A 117 -41.40 13.99 63.12
C PHE A 117 -39.87 13.93 63.16
N LEU A 118 -39.23 14.54 64.18
CA LEU A 118 -37.78 14.48 64.36
C LEU A 118 -37.26 13.05 64.61
N GLN A 119 -37.98 12.30 65.45
CA GLN A 119 -37.63 10.88 65.67
C GLN A 119 -37.69 10.04 64.39
N MET A 120 -38.75 10.24 63.58
CA MET A 120 -38.90 9.55 62.31
C MET A 120 -37.81 9.98 61.29
N LYS A 121 -37.42 11.26 61.29
CA LYS A 121 -36.37 11.80 60.41
C LYS A 121 -34.99 11.24 60.82
N ILE A 122 -34.71 11.13 62.13
CA ILE A 122 -33.44 10.55 62.64
C ILE A 122 -33.40 9.09 62.23
N ARG A 123 -34.46 8.31 62.52
CA ARG A 123 -34.51 6.88 62.18
C ARG A 123 -34.33 6.63 60.69
N ASN A 124 -35.03 7.41 59.82
CA ASN A 124 -34.88 7.26 58.38
C ASN A 124 -33.45 7.61 57.88
N LYS A 125 -32.84 8.65 58.48
CA LYS A 125 -31.45 9.00 58.14
C LYS A 125 -30.46 7.86 58.59
N GLU A 126 -30.63 7.33 59.80
CA GLU A 126 -29.78 6.25 60.30
C GLU A 126 -29.92 4.98 59.41
N LEU A 127 -31.13 4.65 58.97
CA LEU A 127 -31.36 3.51 58.05
C LEU A 127 -30.78 3.75 56.64
N CYS A 128 -30.72 5.00 56.18
CA CYS A 128 -30.30 5.33 54.81
C CYS A 128 -28.80 5.70 54.70
N VAL A 129 -28.04 5.68 55.79
CA VAL A 129 -26.61 6.07 55.75
C VAL A 129 -25.83 5.21 54.76
N GLY A 130 -25.92 3.89 54.81
CA GLY A 130 -25.21 2.98 53.88
C GLY A 130 -25.59 3.22 52.43
N SER A 131 -26.89 3.31 52.13
CA SER A 131 -27.37 3.52 50.77
C SER A 131 -26.92 4.87 50.17
N LYS A 132 -26.82 5.93 50.99
CA LYS A 132 -26.32 7.24 50.56
C LYS A 132 -24.82 7.18 50.24
N ILE A 133 -24.04 6.54 51.07
CA ILE A 133 -22.60 6.36 50.85
C ILE A 133 -22.41 5.58 49.54
N ASP A 134 -23.05 4.40 49.40
CA ASP A 134 -22.93 3.57 48.21
C ASP A 134 -23.37 4.29 46.93
N TYR A 135 -24.41 5.09 47.01
CA TYR A 135 -24.87 5.91 45.86
C TYR A 135 -23.83 6.97 45.47
N SER A 136 -23.26 7.68 46.44
CA SER A 136 -22.28 8.76 46.18
C SER A 136 -21.00 8.23 45.54
N ILE A 137 -20.44 7.11 46.05
CA ILE A 137 -19.18 6.54 45.54
C ILE A 137 -19.36 5.58 44.35
N ARG A 138 -20.60 5.34 43.91
CA ARG A 138 -20.91 4.31 42.90
C ARG A 138 -20.11 4.47 41.61
N ASN A 139 -19.97 5.69 41.10
CA ASN A 139 -19.21 5.93 39.87
C ASN A 139 -17.70 5.69 40.07
N SER A 140 -17.15 6.15 41.19
CA SER A 140 -15.74 5.95 41.54
C SER A 140 -15.42 4.44 41.68
N VAL A 141 -16.30 3.69 42.33
CA VAL A 141 -16.18 2.22 42.47
C VAL A 141 -16.27 1.52 41.12
N LYS A 142 -17.17 1.96 40.20
CA LYS A 142 -17.28 1.40 38.87
C LYS A 142 -15.98 1.57 38.09
N ILE A 143 -15.43 2.78 38.03
CA ILE A 143 -14.17 3.09 37.36
C ILE A 143 -13.01 2.29 37.95
N PHE A 144 -12.95 2.19 39.29
CA PHE A 144 -11.94 1.40 39.99
C PHE A 144 -12.02 -0.09 39.57
N THR A 145 -13.22 -0.65 39.51
CA THR A 145 -13.43 -2.04 39.11
C THR A 145 -13.01 -2.27 37.65
N GLU A 146 -13.40 -1.42 36.71
CA GLU A 146 -13.03 -1.51 35.32
C GLU A 146 -11.51 -1.47 35.13
N LYS A 147 -10.82 -0.50 35.77
CA LYS A 147 -9.35 -0.39 35.72
C LYS A 147 -8.66 -1.58 36.39
N THR A 148 -9.18 -2.08 37.51
CA THR A 148 -8.64 -3.26 38.18
C THR A 148 -8.76 -4.51 37.32
N ASN A 149 -9.91 -4.73 36.69
CA ASN A 149 -10.12 -5.86 35.78
C ASN A 149 -9.17 -5.78 34.57
N ARG A 150 -8.99 -4.61 33.98
CA ARG A 150 -8.04 -4.42 32.87
C ARG A 150 -6.60 -4.68 33.31
N TYR A 151 -6.18 -4.17 34.47
CA TYR A 151 -4.87 -4.43 35.02
C TYR A 151 -4.63 -5.92 35.26
N GLN A 152 -5.57 -6.63 35.88
CA GLN A 152 -5.47 -8.08 36.12
C GLN A 152 -5.39 -8.85 34.80
N TYR A 153 -6.17 -8.47 33.80
CA TYR A 153 -6.09 -9.06 32.46
C TYR A 153 -4.69 -8.91 31.85
N ILE A 154 -4.12 -7.70 31.88
CA ILE A 154 -2.76 -7.46 31.37
C ILE A 154 -1.72 -8.27 32.15
N VAL A 155 -1.86 -8.40 33.47
CA VAL A 155 -0.91 -9.16 34.30
C VAL A 155 -0.95 -10.66 34.01
N SER A 156 -2.15 -11.22 33.83
CA SER A 156 -2.34 -12.66 33.63
C SER A 156 -2.23 -13.10 32.16
N HIS A 157 -2.53 -12.20 31.20
CA HIS A 157 -2.62 -12.48 29.76
C HIS A 157 -1.88 -11.42 28.94
N PHE A 158 -0.64 -11.11 29.32
CA PHE A 158 0.15 -10.05 28.68
C PHE A 158 0.29 -10.23 27.17
N ALA A 159 0.61 -11.44 26.72
CA ALA A 159 0.76 -11.75 25.30
C ALA A 159 -0.56 -11.55 24.52
N ASP A 160 -1.70 -11.89 25.12
CA ASP A 160 -3.00 -11.69 24.48
C ASP A 160 -3.35 -10.21 24.39
N ALA A 161 -3.08 -9.43 25.44
CA ALA A 161 -3.28 -7.98 25.43
C ALA A 161 -2.41 -7.28 24.36
N VAL A 162 -1.17 -7.72 24.17
CA VAL A 162 -0.29 -7.25 23.09
C VAL A 162 -0.85 -7.64 21.73
N ASN A 163 -1.25 -8.89 21.54
CA ASN A 163 -1.82 -9.38 20.28
C ASN A 163 -3.09 -8.62 19.90
N GLU A 164 -3.99 -8.38 20.85
CA GLU A 164 -5.19 -7.55 20.63
C GLU A 164 -4.84 -6.13 20.19
N SER A 165 -3.86 -5.51 20.88
CA SER A 165 -3.42 -4.15 20.60
C SER A 165 -2.79 -4.00 19.22
N CYS A 166 -1.97 -4.95 18.76
CA CYS A 166 -1.30 -4.91 17.48
C CYS A 166 -2.11 -5.47 16.30
N LEU A 167 -3.31 -6.04 16.55
CA LEU A 167 -4.12 -6.72 15.54
C LEU A 167 -4.43 -5.83 14.31
N GLY A 168 -4.80 -4.57 14.54
CA GLY A 168 -5.10 -3.61 13.47
C GLY A 168 -3.88 -3.32 12.58
N PRO A 169 -2.77 -2.83 13.14
CA PRO A 169 -1.53 -2.59 12.40
C PRO A 169 -0.97 -3.82 11.69
N LEU A 170 -1.02 -5.01 12.31
CA LEU A 170 -0.56 -6.26 11.67
C LEU A 170 -1.44 -6.65 10.49
N LYS A 171 -2.76 -6.55 10.60
CA LYS A 171 -3.69 -6.82 9.49
C LYS A 171 -3.42 -5.90 8.30
N GLU A 172 -3.14 -4.62 8.56
CA GLU A 172 -2.83 -3.66 7.49
C GLU A 172 -1.48 -3.98 6.82
N LEU A 173 -0.46 -4.34 7.61
CA LEU A 173 0.83 -4.77 7.08
C LEU A 173 0.69 -6.04 6.21
N GLU A 174 -0.07 -7.03 6.66
CA GLU A 174 -0.36 -8.26 5.93
C GLU A 174 -1.16 -8.00 4.65
N ARG A 175 -2.14 -7.08 4.70
CA ARG A 175 -2.89 -6.62 3.53
C ARG A 175 -1.96 -6.05 2.46
N LYS A 176 -1.07 -5.14 2.84
CA LYS A 176 -0.10 -4.53 1.92
C LYS A 176 0.81 -5.59 1.30
N LYS A 177 1.35 -6.48 2.14
CA LYS A 177 2.21 -7.57 1.66
C LYS A 177 1.49 -8.42 0.61
N ARG A 178 0.28 -8.87 0.88
CA ARG A 178 -0.50 -9.69 -0.05
C ARG A 178 -0.72 -9.00 -1.40
N ILE A 179 -1.11 -7.72 -1.38
CA ILE A 179 -1.34 -6.94 -2.61
C ILE A 179 -0.05 -6.78 -3.41
N ILE A 180 1.09 -6.59 -2.76
CA ILE A 180 2.39 -6.51 -3.43
C ILE A 180 2.81 -7.88 -3.98
N ASP A 181 2.55 -8.96 -3.25
CA ASP A 181 2.85 -10.32 -3.70
C ASP A 181 2.04 -10.70 -4.96
N GLU A 182 0.82 -10.18 -5.14
CA GLU A 182 -0.01 -10.39 -6.35
C GLU A 182 0.65 -9.82 -7.62
N VAL A 183 1.48 -8.80 -7.50
CA VAL A 183 2.21 -8.20 -8.64
C VAL A 183 3.69 -8.57 -8.69
N ASN A 184 4.09 -9.60 -7.96
CA ASN A 184 5.49 -9.98 -7.84
C ASN A 184 6.16 -10.31 -9.18
N THR A 185 5.45 -10.95 -10.10
CA THR A 185 5.94 -11.23 -11.46
C THR A 185 6.24 -9.95 -12.24
N PHE A 186 5.39 -8.93 -12.10
CA PHE A 186 5.61 -7.61 -12.70
C PHE A 186 6.77 -6.87 -12.06
N ILE A 187 7.01 -7.05 -10.75
CA ILE A 187 8.18 -6.49 -10.06
C ILE A 187 9.47 -7.03 -10.66
N TYR A 188 9.55 -8.35 -10.87
CA TYR A 188 10.72 -8.96 -11.51
C TYR A 188 10.85 -8.57 -12.99
N GLY A 189 9.72 -8.45 -13.72
CA GLY A 189 9.67 -7.92 -15.08
C GLY A 189 10.24 -6.50 -15.14
N ALA A 190 9.72 -5.59 -14.34
CA ALA A 190 10.16 -4.21 -14.27
C ALA A 190 11.66 -4.06 -13.93
N LEU A 191 12.20 -4.91 -13.05
CA LEU A 191 13.64 -4.96 -12.77
C LEU A 191 14.46 -5.36 -14.01
N GLY A 192 13.94 -6.29 -14.80
CA GLY A 192 14.58 -6.71 -16.05
C GLY A 192 14.58 -5.60 -17.08
N GLU A 193 13.40 -5.04 -17.37
CA GLU A 193 13.20 -3.94 -18.30
C GLU A 193 14.06 -2.71 -17.93
N GLN A 194 14.10 -2.36 -16.62
CA GLN A 194 14.91 -1.23 -16.14
C GLN A 194 16.41 -1.44 -16.40
N LYS A 195 16.94 -2.66 -16.28
CA LYS A 195 18.33 -2.95 -16.61
C LYS A 195 18.61 -2.70 -18.10
N VAL A 196 17.70 -3.10 -18.97
CA VAL A 196 17.82 -2.89 -20.41
C VAL A 196 17.76 -1.38 -20.75
N VAL A 197 16.83 -0.65 -20.14
CA VAL A 197 16.72 0.81 -20.32
C VAL A 197 18.00 1.51 -19.88
N ASN A 198 18.50 1.21 -18.67
CA ASN A 198 19.73 1.82 -18.13
C ASN A 198 20.95 1.57 -19.04
N GLU A 199 21.02 0.40 -19.67
CA GLU A 199 22.11 0.09 -20.60
C GLU A 199 21.95 0.88 -21.91
N LEU A 200 20.75 0.93 -22.46
CA LEU A 200 20.46 1.65 -23.71
C LEU A 200 20.56 3.18 -23.57
N GLU A 201 20.35 3.73 -22.38
CA GLU A 201 20.55 5.16 -22.12
C GLU A 201 21.98 5.64 -22.36
N ASN A 202 22.97 4.75 -22.33
CA ASN A 202 24.37 5.05 -22.64
C ASN A 202 24.63 5.32 -24.14
N LEU A 203 23.65 5.05 -25.03
CA LEU A 203 23.73 5.41 -26.45
C LEU A 203 23.67 6.94 -26.65
N SER A 204 24.07 7.42 -27.84
CA SER A 204 24.05 8.84 -28.18
C SER A 204 22.59 9.38 -28.33
N ASP A 205 22.44 10.67 -28.49
CA ASP A 205 21.15 11.36 -28.69
C ASP A 205 20.54 11.15 -30.10
N GLU A 206 21.21 10.42 -30.97
CA GLU A 206 20.68 9.96 -32.25
C GLU A 206 19.80 8.71 -32.11
N TYR A 207 19.77 8.08 -30.92
CA TYR A 207 18.95 6.92 -30.61
C TYR A 207 17.71 7.32 -29.83
N PHE A 208 16.58 6.65 -30.14
CA PHE A 208 15.28 6.90 -29.52
C PHE A 208 14.70 5.60 -29.00
N LEU A 209 14.52 5.50 -27.69
CA LEU A 209 13.95 4.34 -27.02
C LEU A 209 12.48 4.60 -26.68
N ILE A 210 11.59 3.76 -27.16
CA ILE A 210 10.16 3.79 -26.87
C ILE A 210 9.84 2.56 -26.04
N ASN A 211 9.45 2.76 -24.78
CA ASN A 211 9.06 1.68 -23.87
C ASN A 211 7.58 1.39 -24.00
N ASP A 212 7.18 0.13 -23.67
CA ASP A 212 5.80 -0.35 -23.63
C ASP A 212 5.01 0.00 -24.91
N PHE A 213 5.58 -0.40 -26.04
CA PHE A 213 4.95 -0.13 -27.32
C PHE A 213 3.82 -1.12 -27.57
N SER A 214 2.60 -0.61 -27.63
CA SER A 214 1.41 -1.42 -27.92
C SER A 214 0.52 -0.73 -28.95
N LEU A 215 -0.02 -1.53 -29.89
CA LEU A 215 -0.98 -1.07 -30.89
C LEU A 215 -2.12 -2.07 -31.03
N SER A 216 -3.34 -1.56 -31.13
CA SER A 216 -4.54 -2.35 -31.49
C SER A 216 -5.00 -1.93 -32.89
N PHE A 217 -5.47 -2.90 -33.69
CA PHE A 217 -5.87 -2.68 -35.07
C PHE A 217 -7.39 -2.84 -35.18
N GLU A 218 -8.09 -1.84 -35.70
CA GLU A 218 -9.52 -1.94 -36.02
C GLU A 218 -9.76 -3.02 -37.06
N THR A 219 -8.91 -3.08 -38.11
CA THR A 219 -8.89 -4.16 -39.09
C THR A 219 -7.69 -5.05 -38.82
N PRO A 220 -7.89 -6.32 -38.41
CA PRO A 220 -6.78 -7.22 -38.13
C PRO A 220 -5.84 -7.42 -39.32
N ILE A 221 -4.54 -7.45 -39.06
CA ILE A 221 -3.51 -7.68 -40.07
C ILE A 221 -3.39 -9.20 -40.31
N TYR A 222 -3.71 -9.66 -41.52
CA TYR A 222 -3.57 -11.09 -41.84
C TYR A 222 -2.12 -11.45 -42.16
N ASN A 223 -1.57 -12.41 -41.42
CA ASN A 223 -0.29 -13.03 -41.66
C ASN A 223 -0.50 -14.36 -42.40
N ARG A 224 -0.25 -14.37 -43.72
CA ARG A 224 -0.44 -15.55 -44.56
C ARG A 224 0.49 -16.72 -44.20
N GLN A 225 1.71 -16.43 -43.69
CA GLN A 225 2.69 -17.47 -43.38
C GLN A 225 2.28 -18.29 -42.16
N GLU A 226 1.73 -17.64 -41.17
CA GLU A 226 1.29 -18.27 -39.91
C GLU A 226 -0.23 -18.56 -39.89
N ASN A 227 -0.95 -18.19 -40.97
CA ASN A 227 -2.41 -18.24 -41.06
C ASN A 227 -3.12 -17.62 -39.85
N ASP A 228 -2.66 -16.44 -39.42
CA ASP A 228 -3.11 -15.76 -38.22
C ASP A 228 -3.58 -14.32 -38.52
N TYR A 229 -4.58 -13.87 -37.74
CA TYR A 229 -5.10 -12.51 -37.76
C TYR A 229 -4.58 -11.73 -36.54
N ILE A 230 -3.65 -10.79 -36.75
CA ILE A 230 -3.04 -9.97 -35.73
C ILE A 230 -3.99 -8.81 -35.39
N LYS A 231 -4.60 -8.86 -34.21
CA LYS A 231 -5.51 -7.79 -33.69
C LYS A 231 -4.77 -6.73 -32.91
N SER A 232 -3.67 -7.10 -32.27
CA SER A 232 -2.81 -6.20 -31.49
C SER A 232 -1.39 -6.71 -31.43
N ILE A 233 -0.45 -5.82 -31.19
CA ILE A 233 0.95 -6.10 -30.90
C ILE A 233 1.37 -5.37 -29.65
N GLN A 234 2.30 -5.97 -28.91
CA GLN A 234 2.97 -5.37 -27.77
C GLN A 234 4.43 -5.83 -27.74
N ILE A 235 5.32 -4.93 -27.37
CA ILE A 235 6.75 -5.20 -27.20
C ILE A 235 7.29 -4.31 -26.07
N ASP A 236 8.20 -4.84 -25.26
CA ASP A 236 8.75 -4.13 -24.11
C ASP A 236 9.45 -2.83 -24.53
N HIS A 237 10.29 -2.90 -25.58
CA HIS A 237 11.02 -1.73 -26.06
C HIS A 237 11.17 -1.74 -27.59
N ILE A 238 11.08 -0.54 -28.19
CA ILE A 238 11.52 -0.28 -29.56
C ILE A 238 12.66 0.73 -29.51
N LEU A 239 13.83 0.33 -30.01
CA LEU A 239 14.96 1.24 -30.19
C LEU A 239 15.05 1.62 -31.66
N VAL A 240 14.83 2.91 -31.94
CA VAL A 240 15.03 3.51 -33.27
C VAL A 240 16.45 4.09 -33.32
N SER A 241 17.20 3.67 -34.33
CA SER A 241 18.61 3.98 -34.50
C SER A 241 18.92 4.44 -35.93
N PRO A 242 20.07 5.08 -36.17
CA PRO A 242 20.52 5.36 -37.54
C PRO A 242 20.66 4.12 -38.42
N SER A 243 20.74 2.92 -37.86
CA SER A 243 20.85 1.66 -38.62
C SER A 243 19.51 0.92 -38.80
N GLY A 244 18.39 1.46 -38.30
CA GLY A 244 17.07 0.86 -38.34
C GLY A 244 16.41 0.70 -36.98
N ILE A 245 15.44 -0.19 -36.88
CA ILE A 245 14.63 -0.44 -35.70
C ILE A 245 15.06 -1.76 -35.06
N PHE A 246 15.21 -1.75 -33.73
CA PHE A 246 15.37 -2.96 -32.94
C PHE A 246 14.12 -3.15 -32.08
N LEU A 247 13.45 -4.27 -32.27
CA LEU A 247 12.40 -4.76 -31.37
C LEU A 247 13.07 -5.54 -30.26
N ILE A 248 12.79 -5.18 -29.01
CA ILE A 248 13.48 -5.74 -27.86
C ILE A 248 12.43 -6.28 -26.88
N GLU A 249 12.46 -7.58 -26.66
CA GLU A 249 11.70 -8.28 -25.64
C GLU A 249 12.62 -8.64 -24.49
N THR A 250 12.29 -8.27 -23.28
CA THR A 250 13.10 -8.49 -22.09
C THR A 250 12.61 -9.70 -21.31
N LYS A 251 13.55 -10.57 -20.89
CA LYS A 251 13.22 -11.69 -20.00
C LYS A 251 14.16 -11.72 -18.80
N ASN A 252 13.59 -11.60 -17.62
CA ASN A 252 14.31 -11.67 -16.35
C ASN A 252 14.16 -13.08 -15.73
N TRP A 253 14.66 -14.09 -16.44
CA TRP A 253 14.53 -15.48 -16.02
C TRP A 253 15.72 -15.91 -15.16
N SER A 254 15.45 -16.70 -14.11
CA SER A 254 16.47 -17.41 -13.34
C SER A 254 16.98 -18.62 -14.14
N GLU A 255 18.06 -19.21 -13.68
CA GLU A 255 18.59 -20.45 -14.27
C GLU A 255 17.56 -21.59 -14.25
N GLU A 256 16.82 -21.71 -13.16
CA GLU A 256 15.72 -22.67 -13.03
C GLU A 256 14.58 -22.39 -14.04
N SER A 257 14.25 -21.12 -14.24
CA SER A 257 13.25 -20.71 -15.23
C SER A 257 13.69 -21.01 -16.66
N LEU A 258 14.96 -20.85 -16.97
CA LEU A 258 15.52 -21.19 -18.29
C LEU A 258 15.39 -22.69 -18.61
N ASN A 259 15.50 -23.55 -17.61
CA ASN A 259 15.35 -24.99 -17.78
C ASN A 259 13.89 -25.43 -17.96
N ASN A 260 12.95 -24.67 -17.44
CA ASN A 260 11.51 -25.01 -17.39
C ASN A 260 10.64 -24.24 -18.41
N LEU A 261 11.12 -23.07 -18.89
CA LEU A 261 10.38 -22.20 -19.79
C LEU A 261 10.91 -22.29 -21.23
N SER A 262 10.02 -22.27 -22.20
CA SER A 262 10.39 -22.27 -23.62
C SER A 262 10.49 -20.84 -24.15
N LEU A 263 11.60 -20.51 -24.81
CA LEU A 263 11.77 -19.28 -25.57
C LEU A 263 10.90 -19.20 -26.84
N ARG A 264 10.21 -20.27 -27.21
CA ARG A 264 9.36 -20.30 -28.43
C ARG A 264 8.28 -19.23 -28.38
N SER A 265 7.57 -19.08 -27.24
CA SER A 265 6.52 -18.06 -27.10
C SER A 265 7.02 -16.62 -27.24
N PRO A 266 8.10 -16.15 -26.56
CA PRO A 266 8.71 -14.84 -26.82
C PRO A 266 9.20 -14.67 -28.27
N VAL A 267 9.75 -15.72 -28.89
CA VAL A 267 10.20 -15.67 -30.28
C VAL A 267 9.02 -15.50 -31.25
N GLU A 268 7.92 -16.19 -31.04
CA GLU A 268 6.70 -16.05 -31.83
C GLU A 268 6.09 -14.65 -31.64
N GLN A 269 6.03 -14.15 -30.40
CA GLN A 269 5.54 -12.80 -30.08
C GLN A 269 6.32 -11.73 -30.85
N ILE A 270 7.65 -11.74 -30.78
CA ILE A 270 8.48 -10.73 -31.43
C ILE A 270 8.41 -10.81 -32.96
N LYS A 271 8.36 -12.03 -33.54
CA LYS A 271 8.15 -12.22 -34.97
C LYS A 271 6.81 -11.67 -35.45
N ARG A 272 5.75 -11.90 -34.69
CA ARG A 272 4.40 -11.37 -34.94
C ARG A 272 4.39 -9.85 -34.92
N THR A 273 5.04 -9.25 -33.90
CA THR A 273 5.22 -7.79 -33.79
C THR A 273 6.00 -7.24 -34.97
N ASN A 274 7.11 -7.89 -35.36
CA ASN A 274 7.92 -7.50 -36.52
C ASN A 274 7.09 -7.49 -37.80
N PHE A 275 6.33 -8.55 -38.06
CA PHE A 275 5.50 -8.64 -39.27
C PHE A 275 4.47 -7.50 -39.34
N ALA A 276 3.77 -7.24 -38.24
CA ALA A 276 2.76 -6.16 -38.21
C ALA A 276 3.40 -4.80 -38.40
N LEU A 277 4.52 -4.52 -37.69
CA LEU A 277 5.24 -3.25 -37.81
C LEU A 277 5.82 -3.04 -39.21
N PHE A 278 6.36 -4.09 -39.83
CA PHE A 278 6.81 -4.03 -41.23
C PHE A 278 5.67 -3.68 -42.18
N LYS A 279 4.47 -4.24 -41.99
CA LYS A 279 3.30 -3.92 -42.82
C LYS A 279 2.87 -2.46 -42.69
N ILE A 280 2.87 -1.94 -41.45
CA ILE A 280 2.52 -0.55 -41.19
C ILE A 280 3.52 0.39 -41.84
N LEU A 281 4.80 0.19 -41.57
CA LEU A 281 5.87 1.03 -42.13
C LEU A 281 5.94 0.97 -43.67
N SER A 282 5.72 -0.21 -44.26
CA SER A 282 5.70 -0.39 -45.72
C SER A 282 4.53 0.32 -46.38
N LYS A 283 3.35 0.36 -45.75
CA LYS A 283 2.20 1.13 -46.26
C LYS A 283 2.48 2.64 -46.25
N GLU A 284 3.06 3.15 -45.15
CA GLU A 284 3.38 4.58 -45.01
C GLU A 284 4.44 5.04 -46.03
N ILE A 285 5.47 4.21 -46.24
CA ILE A 285 6.50 4.52 -47.23
C ILE A 285 5.94 4.48 -48.66
N ALA A 286 5.01 3.55 -48.94
CA ALA A 286 4.47 3.36 -50.29
C ALA A 286 3.33 4.33 -50.66
N HIS A 287 2.53 4.82 -49.71
CA HIS A 287 1.30 5.54 -49.99
C HIS A 287 1.28 7.01 -49.56
N TYR A 288 2.11 7.40 -48.60
CA TYR A 288 2.02 8.76 -48.08
C TYR A 288 3.40 9.28 -47.72
N ASN A 289 4.16 9.86 -48.41
CA ASN A 289 5.41 10.61 -48.08
C ASN A 289 5.47 11.26 -46.67
N ASN A 290 4.74 10.71 -45.67
CA ASN A 290 4.70 11.17 -44.30
C ASN A 290 6.00 10.89 -43.55
N LEU A 291 6.70 9.83 -43.92
CA LEU A 291 8.09 9.64 -43.57
C LEU A 291 8.90 10.18 -44.73
N ASN A 292 9.40 11.42 -44.66
CA ASN A 292 10.25 12.08 -45.64
C ASN A 292 11.60 11.33 -45.83
N LEU A 293 11.54 10.02 -46.08
CA LEU A 293 12.69 9.21 -46.39
C LEU A 293 13.07 9.44 -47.85
N TYR A 294 14.23 10.02 -48.05
CA TYR A 294 14.75 10.25 -49.42
C TYR A 294 14.78 8.93 -50.20
N GLN A 295 14.13 8.93 -51.37
CA GLN A 295 14.15 7.78 -52.26
C GLN A 295 15.59 7.53 -52.76
N HIS A 296 15.98 6.27 -52.78
CA HIS A 296 17.27 5.88 -53.36
C HIS A 296 17.11 5.63 -54.84
N HIS A 297 18.13 5.89 -55.66
CA HIS A 297 18.12 5.67 -57.12
C HIS A 297 17.74 4.26 -57.54
N TRP A 298 17.75 3.28 -56.63
CA TRP A 298 17.48 1.87 -56.89
C TRP A 298 16.16 1.37 -56.26
N GLY A 299 15.23 2.24 -55.94
CA GLY A 299 13.90 1.92 -55.44
C GLY A 299 13.65 2.31 -53.98
N ASP A 300 12.53 1.85 -53.44
CA ASP A 300 12.08 2.18 -52.08
C ASP A 300 13.05 1.71 -51.01
N ARG A 301 13.41 2.61 -50.12
CA ARG A 301 14.30 2.39 -49.01
C ARG A 301 13.57 1.66 -47.88
N LYS A 302 13.92 0.41 -47.60
CA LYS A 302 13.29 -0.37 -46.55
C LYS A 302 13.92 -0.04 -45.19
N ILE A 303 13.08 0.11 -44.17
CA ILE A 303 13.57 0.24 -42.77
C ILE A 303 13.91 -1.15 -42.24
N PRO A 304 15.19 -1.41 -41.92
CA PRO A 304 15.56 -2.71 -41.31
C PRO A 304 14.94 -2.86 -39.93
N ILE A 305 14.27 -3.98 -39.66
CA ILE A 305 13.71 -4.31 -38.35
C ILE A 305 14.43 -5.55 -37.84
N ARG A 306 15.04 -5.45 -36.65
CA ARG A 306 15.79 -6.53 -36.01
C ARG A 306 15.14 -6.96 -34.73
N ASN A 307 15.04 -8.26 -34.51
CA ASN A 307 14.38 -8.84 -33.33
C ASN A 307 15.41 -9.27 -32.29
N LEU A 308 15.29 -8.78 -31.07
CA LEU A 308 16.15 -9.06 -29.95
C LEU A 308 15.35 -9.61 -28.77
N ILE A 309 15.80 -10.73 -28.21
CA ILE A 309 15.39 -11.15 -26.88
C ILE A 309 16.57 -10.90 -25.95
N VAL A 310 16.37 -10.06 -24.94
CA VAL A 310 17.42 -9.68 -23.99
C VAL A 310 17.17 -10.34 -22.65
N LEU A 311 18.12 -11.16 -22.24
CA LEU A 311 18.10 -11.85 -20.96
C LEU A 311 18.96 -11.10 -19.94
N THR A 312 18.42 -10.90 -18.74
CA THR A 312 19.12 -10.15 -17.69
C THR A 312 20.14 -10.98 -16.92
N ASN A 313 20.10 -12.29 -17.05
CA ASN A 313 20.96 -13.24 -16.37
C ASN A 313 21.74 -14.10 -17.37
N LEU A 314 21.40 -15.38 -17.47
CA LEU A 314 22.09 -16.34 -18.29
C LEU A 314 21.48 -16.44 -19.70
N LYS A 315 22.33 -16.69 -20.70
CA LYS A 315 21.93 -16.90 -22.08
C LYS A 315 21.78 -18.39 -22.35
N PRO A 316 20.64 -18.86 -22.91
CA PRO A 316 20.49 -20.25 -23.35
C PRO A 316 21.40 -20.53 -24.56
N LYS A 317 21.62 -21.80 -24.82
CA LYS A 317 22.40 -22.26 -25.99
C LYS A 317 21.52 -22.28 -27.28
N GLU A 318 20.23 -22.15 -27.15
CA GLU A 318 19.30 -22.18 -28.28
C GLU A 318 19.49 -20.95 -29.17
N GLU A 319 19.49 -21.18 -30.50
CA GLU A 319 19.50 -20.14 -31.51
C GLU A 319 18.22 -20.20 -32.33
N PHE A 320 17.70 -19.03 -32.69
CA PHE A 320 16.47 -18.92 -33.49
C PHE A 320 16.73 -18.10 -34.76
N GLN A 321 16.14 -18.57 -35.85
CA GLN A 321 16.20 -17.83 -37.10
C GLN A 321 15.45 -16.48 -36.99
N TYR A 322 16.08 -15.40 -37.40
CA TYR A 322 15.56 -14.02 -37.39
C TYR A 322 15.34 -13.40 -35.98
N VAL A 323 15.80 -14.06 -34.93
CA VAL A 323 15.76 -13.50 -33.56
C VAL A 323 17.12 -13.70 -32.90
N LYS A 324 17.73 -12.60 -32.47
CA LYS A 324 19.00 -12.64 -31.76
C LYS A 324 18.76 -12.66 -30.26
N ILE A 325 19.34 -13.63 -29.57
CA ILE A 325 19.32 -13.69 -28.12
C ILE A 325 20.59 -13.05 -27.59
N LEU A 326 20.45 -12.10 -26.66
CA LEU A 326 21.54 -11.35 -26.05
C LEU A 326 21.39 -11.33 -24.54
N THR A 327 22.49 -11.11 -23.84
CA THR A 327 22.49 -10.60 -22.47
C THR A 327 22.46 -9.07 -22.48
N VAL A 328 22.11 -8.44 -21.34
CA VAL A 328 22.12 -6.97 -21.21
C VAL A 328 23.47 -6.39 -21.63
N ASN A 329 24.57 -6.98 -21.21
CA ASN A 329 25.94 -6.50 -21.50
C ASN A 329 26.32 -6.59 -22.98
N GLU A 330 25.67 -7.43 -23.77
CA GLU A 330 25.94 -7.62 -25.21
C GLU A 330 25.17 -6.61 -26.09
N ILE A 331 24.13 -5.94 -25.56
CA ILE A 331 23.19 -5.18 -26.37
C ILE A 331 23.83 -3.98 -27.05
N LEU A 332 24.66 -3.20 -26.37
CA LEU A 332 25.32 -2.03 -26.93
C LEU A 332 26.27 -2.43 -28.06
N GLY A 333 27.06 -3.47 -27.85
CA GLY A 333 27.98 -4.00 -28.89
C GLY A 333 27.23 -4.46 -30.13
N TYR A 334 26.08 -5.13 -29.95
CA TYR A 334 25.24 -5.58 -31.06
C TYR A 334 24.57 -4.42 -31.81
N VAL A 335 24.03 -3.44 -31.10
CA VAL A 335 23.37 -2.26 -31.72
C VAL A 335 24.38 -1.43 -32.51
N ASN A 336 25.59 -1.21 -31.99
CA ASN A 336 26.65 -0.43 -32.64
C ASN A 336 27.37 -1.16 -33.76
N TYR A 337 27.15 -2.46 -33.94
CA TYR A 337 27.76 -3.23 -35.03
C TYR A 337 27.24 -2.81 -36.41
N PHE A 338 26.03 -2.30 -36.53
CA PHE A 338 25.38 -2.00 -37.80
C PHE A 338 25.74 -0.60 -38.27
N LYS A 339 26.08 -0.48 -39.55
CA LYS A 339 26.35 0.82 -40.16
C LYS A 339 25.14 1.68 -40.29
N PRO A 340 25.22 2.99 -40.04
CA PRO A 340 24.14 3.93 -40.25
C PRO A 340 23.62 3.90 -41.69
N THR A 341 22.30 3.85 -41.86
CA THR A 341 21.60 3.93 -43.16
C THR A 341 20.66 5.11 -43.19
N PHE A 342 20.35 5.73 -42.06
CA PHE A 342 19.50 6.91 -41.93
C PHE A 342 20.29 8.08 -41.34
N SER A 343 19.95 9.28 -41.77
CA SER A 343 20.41 10.52 -41.13
C SER A 343 19.74 10.69 -39.76
N SER A 344 20.31 11.54 -38.91
CA SER A 344 19.70 11.88 -37.61
C SER A 344 18.27 12.39 -37.73
N LYS A 345 17.97 13.18 -38.79
CA LYS A 345 16.64 13.68 -39.08
C LYS A 345 15.65 12.55 -39.44
N GLU A 346 16.02 11.66 -40.35
CA GLU A 346 15.20 10.50 -40.73
C GLU A 346 14.95 9.57 -39.52
N THR A 347 15.98 9.33 -38.70
CA THR A 347 15.86 8.54 -37.48
C THR A 347 14.85 9.15 -36.52
N GLN A 348 14.88 10.47 -36.34
CA GLN A 348 13.94 11.21 -35.51
C GLN A 348 12.50 11.16 -36.06
N GLU A 349 12.33 11.28 -37.36
CA GLU A 349 11.01 11.19 -38.01
C GLU A 349 10.40 9.80 -37.85
N ILE A 350 11.18 8.72 -37.99
CA ILE A 350 10.74 7.36 -37.73
C ILE A 350 10.32 7.20 -36.25
N ALA A 351 11.09 7.73 -35.30
CA ALA A 351 10.76 7.65 -33.88
C ALA A 351 9.48 8.40 -33.54
N TYR A 352 9.28 9.61 -34.09
CA TYR A 352 8.05 10.39 -33.88
C TYR A 352 6.84 9.73 -34.50
N TYR A 353 6.98 9.15 -35.69
CA TYR A 353 5.91 8.39 -36.31
C TYR A 353 5.44 7.24 -35.43
N LEU A 354 6.37 6.38 -34.94
CA LEU A 354 6.05 5.27 -34.06
C LEU A 354 5.41 5.71 -32.75
N ARG A 355 5.91 6.80 -32.16
CA ARG A 355 5.34 7.37 -30.94
C ARG A 355 3.90 7.86 -31.15
N ASN A 356 3.63 8.50 -32.30
CA ASN A 356 2.29 9.01 -32.59
C ASN A 356 1.28 7.89 -32.83
N LEU A 357 1.70 6.72 -33.33
CA LEU A 357 0.82 5.56 -33.46
C LEU A 357 0.22 5.13 -32.12
N ILE A 358 0.99 5.18 -31.04
CA ILE A 358 0.51 4.83 -29.68
C ILE A 358 -0.55 5.84 -29.21
N ASN A 359 -0.30 7.13 -29.39
CA ASN A 359 -1.19 8.19 -28.90
C ASN A 359 -2.58 8.19 -29.58
N VAL A 360 -2.66 7.71 -30.83
CA VAL A 360 -3.94 7.60 -31.55
C VAL A 360 -4.80 6.45 -31.00
N THR A 361 -4.19 5.38 -30.54
CA THR A 361 -4.92 4.21 -29.97
C THR A 361 -5.39 4.41 -28.53
N GLU A 362 -4.79 5.34 -27.78
CA GLU A 362 -5.22 5.68 -26.40
C GLU A 362 -6.41 6.67 -26.36
N ASN A 363 -6.70 7.37 -27.46
CA ASN A 363 -7.76 8.38 -27.54
C ASN A 363 -9.05 7.86 -28.23
N ASN A 364 -9.09 6.63 -28.66
CA ASN A 364 -10.25 5.93 -29.21
C ASN A 364 -10.70 4.80 -28.26
#